data_cfbb5763ef9f34284cb398df66043096
#
_entry.id   cfbb5763ef9f34284cb398df66043096
#
_cell.length_a   1.000
_cell.length_b   1.000
_cell.length_c   1.000
_cell.angle_alpha   90.00
_cell.angle_beta   90.00
_cell.angle_gamma   90.00
#
_symmetry.space_group_name_H-M   'P 1'
#
loop_
_entity.id
_entity.type
_entity.pdbx_description
1 polymer ?
#
loop_
_entity_poly.entity_id
_entity_poly.type
_entity_poly.pdbx_seq_one_letter_code
_entity_poly.pdbx_strand_id
1 'polypeptide(L)'
;LATQGYILAEALTRCAIPVRVLSYCSVSGCTVLREYRDYRENQGNNRIFEFAAAGWNRDGLALRAVDWLLRRAGEQQRLLLVLTDANPNDDTRLPGTGNQVFSRDYSGKPAVADAAEEATMLRRHGNPPLCLFSGREGDLSSARTIYGRDVVRLPSVGWFAQTVGKIIQGRLQALES
;
A
#
# COMPACT_ATOMS: atom_id res chain seq x y z
N LEU A 1 -7.78 -10.05 -0.03
CA LEU A 1 -7.54 -8.60 -0.17
C LEU A 1 -8.81 -7.85 -0.59
N ALA A 2 -9.55 -8.27 -1.65
CA ALA A 2 -10.75 -7.55 -2.11
C ALA A 2 -11.79 -7.34 -1.00
N THR A 3 -12.14 -8.40 -0.25
CA THR A 3 -13.07 -8.33 0.89
C THR A 3 -12.58 -7.35 1.96
N GLN A 4 -11.29 -7.37 2.27
CA GLN A 4 -10.68 -6.46 3.25
C GLN A 4 -10.75 -5.01 2.77
N GLY A 5 -10.39 -4.76 1.50
CA GLY A 5 -10.49 -3.45 0.87
C GLY A 5 -11.93 -2.93 0.85
N TYR A 6 -12.90 -3.80 0.53
CA TYR A 6 -14.32 -3.45 0.55
C TYR A 6 -14.81 -3.06 1.94
N ILE A 7 -14.53 -3.88 2.97
CA ILE A 7 -14.95 -3.60 4.36
C ILE A 7 -14.37 -2.25 4.82
N LEU A 8 -13.12 -1.99 4.49
CA LEU A 8 -12.46 -0.74 4.82
C LEU A 8 -13.09 0.46 4.12
N ALA A 9 -13.31 0.37 2.82
CA ALA A 9 -13.95 1.42 2.03
C ALA A 9 -15.38 1.71 2.51
N GLU A 10 -16.16 0.67 2.83
CA GLU A 10 -17.51 0.81 3.41
C GLU A 10 -17.49 1.51 4.77
N ALA A 11 -16.58 1.11 5.66
CA ALA A 11 -16.45 1.72 6.98
C ALA A 11 -16.09 3.21 6.88
N LEU A 12 -15.13 3.56 6.05
CA LEU A 12 -14.74 4.95 5.82
C LEU A 12 -15.87 5.77 5.19
N THR A 13 -16.57 5.21 4.22
CA THR A 13 -17.72 5.86 3.57
C THR A 13 -18.84 6.17 4.57
N ARG A 14 -19.16 5.23 5.46
CA ARG A 14 -20.17 5.43 6.52
C ARG A 14 -19.78 6.52 7.52
N CYS A 15 -18.47 6.73 7.70
CA CYS A 15 -17.94 7.82 8.52
C CYS A 15 -17.79 9.15 7.73
N ALA A 16 -18.31 9.23 6.50
CA ALA A 16 -18.16 10.38 5.61
C ALA A 16 -16.70 10.76 5.32
N ILE A 17 -15.77 9.79 5.41
CA ILE A 17 -14.36 9.98 5.08
C ILE A 17 -14.18 9.66 3.58
N PRO A 18 -13.72 10.61 2.76
CA PRO A 18 -13.44 10.36 1.35
C PRO A 18 -12.36 9.28 1.20
N VAL A 19 -12.59 8.31 0.33
CA VAL A 19 -11.67 7.19 0.13
C VAL A 19 -11.39 6.96 -1.34
N ARG A 20 -10.12 6.71 -1.66
CA ARG A 20 -9.67 6.25 -2.98
C ARG A 20 -9.12 4.84 -2.84
N VAL A 21 -9.51 3.96 -3.74
CA VAL A 21 -9.08 2.56 -3.70
C VAL A 21 -8.38 2.20 -5.00
N LEU A 22 -7.12 1.78 -4.86
CA LEU A 22 -6.27 1.37 -5.96
C LEU A 22 -5.75 -0.05 -5.71
N SER A 23 -5.52 -0.81 -6.77
CA SER A 23 -4.59 -1.94 -6.74
C SER A 23 -3.41 -1.67 -7.65
N TYR A 24 -2.36 -2.44 -7.50
CA TYR A 24 -1.20 -2.38 -8.38
C TYR A 24 -0.72 -3.79 -8.74
N CYS A 25 -0.13 -3.89 -9.90
CA CYS A 25 0.63 -5.06 -10.33
C CYS A 25 1.75 -4.61 -11.27
N SER A 26 2.68 -5.49 -11.58
CA SER A 26 3.72 -5.27 -12.58
C SER A 26 3.52 -6.21 -13.76
N VAL A 27 3.59 -5.65 -14.96
CA VAL A 27 3.53 -6.38 -16.21
C VAL A 27 4.68 -5.90 -17.08
N SER A 28 5.56 -6.80 -17.48
CA SER A 28 6.73 -6.47 -18.32
C SER A 28 7.55 -5.29 -17.79
N GLY A 29 7.78 -5.25 -16.47
CA GLY A 29 8.53 -4.18 -15.79
C GLY A 29 7.81 -2.85 -15.62
N CYS A 30 6.57 -2.73 -16.10
CA CYS A 30 5.72 -1.56 -15.90
C CYS A 30 4.78 -1.79 -14.72
N THR A 31 4.71 -0.83 -13.80
CA THR A 31 3.71 -0.85 -12.74
C THR A 31 2.39 -0.28 -13.25
N VAL A 32 1.34 -1.07 -13.15
CA VAL A 32 -0.03 -0.71 -13.51
C VAL A 32 -0.80 -0.42 -12.23
N LEU A 33 -1.36 0.78 -12.13
CA LEU A 33 -2.33 1.13 -11.08
C LEU A 33 -3.73 1.00 -11.65
N ARG A 34 -4.59 0.24 -10.99
CA ARG A 34 -6.01 0.15 -11.31
C ARG A 34 -6.83 0.80 -10.24
N GLU A 35 -7.63 1.79 -10.62
CA GLU A 35 -8.53 2.49 -9.73
C GLU A 35 -9.90 1.82 -9.70
N TYR A 36 -10.39 1.51 -8.50
CA TYR A 36 -11.72 0.96 -8.26
C TYR A 36 -12.68 2.01 -7.75
N ARG A 37 -12.17 3.03 -7.08
CA ARG A 37 -12.95 4.12 -6.53
C ARG A 37 -12.09 5.39 -6.42
N ASP A 38 -12.63 6.52 -6.87
CA ASP A 38 -12.11 7.85 -6.59
C ASP A 38 -12.74 8.39 -5.29
N TYR A 39 -12.02 9.24 -4.58
CA TYR A 39 -12.50 9.90 -3.35
C TYR A 39 -13.67 10.85 -3.56
N ARG A 40 -13.96 11.25 -4.81
CA ARG A 40 -15.13 12.04 -5.20
C ARG A 40 -16.40 11.23 -5.34
N GLU A 41 -16.29 9.91 -5.38
CA GLU A 41 -17.43 9.01 -5.55
C GLU A 41 -17.98 8.63 -4.16
N ASN A 42 -19.31 8.81 -3.98
CA ASN A 42 -19.99 8.42 -2.73
C ASN A 42 -20.51 6.97 -2.75
N GLN A 43 -20.43 6.30 -3.88
CA GLN A 43 -20.89 4.92 -4.11
C GLN A 43 -19.89 4.17 -4.99
N GLY A 44 -20.09 2.87 -5.16
CA GLY A 44 -19.27 2.09 -6.09
C GLY A 44 -18.21 1.20 -5.45
N ASN A 45 -18.24 1.00 -4.12
CA ASN A 45 -17.30 0.10 -3.44
C ASN A 45 -17.35 -1.34 -3.99
N ASN A 46 -18.46 -1.77 -4.59
CA ASN A 46 -18.60 -3.09 -5.22
C ASN A 46 -17.57 -3.34 -6.33
N ARG A 47 -17.06 -2.28 -7.00
CA ARG A 47 -16.01 -2.41 -8.02
C ARG A 47 -14.72 -2.98 -7.46
N ILE A 48 -14.52 -2.92 -6.13
CA ILE A 48 -13.36 -3.54 -5.47
C ILE A 48 -13.36 -5.06 -5.66
N PHE A 49 -14.52 -5.69 -5.84
CA PHE A 49 -14.62 -7.13 -6.13
C PHE A 49 -14.19 -7.51 -7.56
N GLU A 50 -13.95 -6.53 -8.44
CA GLU A 50 -13.30 -6.76 -9.73
C GLU A 50 -11.77 -6.97 -9.58
N PHE A 51 -11.23 -6.82 -8.36
CA PHE A 51 -9.83 -7.09 -8.09
C PHE A 51 -9.52 -8.57 -8.36
N ALA A 52 -8.55 -8.79 -9.21
CA ALA A 52 -7.93 -10.09 -9.43
C ALA A 52 -6.44 -9.98 -9.12
N ALA A 53 -5.94 -10.89 -8.32
CA ALA A 53 -4.49 -11.02 -8.12
C ALA A 53 -3.87 -11.52 -9.43
N ALA A 54 -3.04 -10.71 -10.06
CA ALA A 54 -2.41 -11.02 -11.33
C ALA A 54 -1.04 -10.32 -11.43
N GLY A 55 -0.11 -10.98 -12.14
CA GLY A 55 1.21 -10.43 -12.39
C GLY A 55 2.13 -10.44 -11.18
N TRP A 56 3.18 -9.66 -11.32
CA TRP A 56 4.20 -9.41 -10.31
C TRP A 56 3.88 -8.13 -9.54
N ASN A 57 4.69 -7.79 -8.54
CA ASN A 57 4.48 -6.57 -7.74
C ASN A 57 5.80 -5.85 -7.44
N ARG A 58 5.99 -4.70 -8.09
CA ARG A 58 7.02 -3.72 -7.74
C ARG A 58 6.47 -2.72 -6.73
N ASP A 59 6.55 -3.07 -5.45
CA ASP A 59 6.02 -2.25 -4.37
C ASP A 59 6.65 -0.85 -4.35
N GLY A 60 7.96 -0.74 -4.62
CA GLY A 60 8.64 0.55 -4.69
C GLY A 60 8.04 1.48 -5.75
N LEU A 61 7.85 0.99 -6.98
CA LEU A 61 7.23 1.80 -8.04
C LEU A 61 5.77 2.15 -7.72
N ALA A 62 5.03 1.24 -7.11
CA ALA A 62 3.65 1.50 -6.69
C ALA A 62 3.60 2.60 -5.62
N LEU A 63 4.45 2.54 -4.59
CA LEU A 63 4.55 3.56 -3.55
C LEU A 63 4.97 4.92 -4.13
N ARG A 64 5.92 4.96 -5.06
CA ARG A 64 6.31 6.17 -5.79
C ARG A 64 5.14 6.79 -6.56
N ALA A 65 4.38 5.97 -7.28
CA ALA A 65 3.22 6.43 -8.02
C ALA A 65 2.12 6.98 -7.10
N VAL A 66 1.88 6.32 -5.97
CA VAL A 66 0.92 6.78 -4.94
C VAL A 66 1.41 8.08 -4.30
N ASP A 67 2.70 8.24 -4.00
CA ASP A 67 3.26 9.49 -3.50
C ASP A 67 3.01 10.66 -4.48
N TRP A 68 3.19 10.40 -5.78
CA TRP A 68 2.90 11.39 -6.81
C TRP A 68 1.40 11.78 -6.84
N LEU A 69 0.49 10.81 -6.67
CA LEU A 69 -0.95 11.09 -6.57
C LEU A 69 -1.30 11.89 -5.31
N LEU A 70 -0.74 11.50 -4.15
CA LEU A 70 -0.99 12.16 -2.87
C LEU A 70 -0.51 13.61 -2.87
N ARG A 71 0.64 13.91 -3.45
CA ARG A 71 1.15 15.29 -3.55
C ARG A 71 0.30 16.20 -4.45
N ARG A 72 -0.54 15.62 -5.31
CA ARG A 72 -1.49 16.34 -6.17
C ARG A 72 -2.91 16.39 -5.60
N ALA A 73 -3.20 15.65 -4.56
CA ALA A 73 -4.45 15.75 -3.84
C ALA A 73 -4.49 17.09 -3.08
N GLY A 74 -5.62 17.77 -3.13
CA GLY A 74 -5.80 19.09 -2.50
C GLY A 74 -5.94 19.05 -0.97
N GLU A 75 -6.22 17.86 -0.41
CA GLU A 75 -6.44 17.67 1.01
C GLU A 75 -5.14 17.83 1.81
N GLN A 76 -5.23 18.53 2.95
CA GLN A 76 -4.09 18.71 3.85
C GLN A 76 -3.82 17.46 4.70
N GLN A 77 -4.88 16.76 5.12
CA GLN A 77 -4.78 15.55 5.94
C GLN A 77 -5.06 14.32 5.09
N ARG A 78 -4.12 13.40 5.08
CA ARG A 78 -4.17 12.20 4.26
C ARG A 78 -3.71 10.99 5.05
N LEU A 79 -4.38 9.86 4.86
CA LEU A 79 -4.03 8.58 5.43
C LEU A 79 -3.80 7.58 4.29
N LEU A 80 -2.59 7.03 4.20
CA LEU A 80 -2.25 5.98 3.26
C LEU A 80 -2.26 4.63 3.95
N LEU A 81 -3.17 3.75 3.53
CA LEU A 81 -3.26 2.37 3.99
C LEU A 81 -2.77 1.44 2.87
N VAL A 82 -1.85 0.54 3.19
CA VAL A 82 -1.28 -0.42 2.24
C VAL A 82 -1.59 -1.84 2.69
N LEU A 83 -2.46 -2.54 1.96
CA LEU A 83 -2.76 -3.95 2.19
C LEU A 83 -1.78 -4.79 1.39
N THR A 84 -0.87 -5.50 2.05
CA THR A 84 0.21 -6.25 1.39
C THR A 84 0.69 -7.44 2.21
N ASP A 85 1.30 -8.40 1.53
CA ASP A 85 2.08 -9.48 2.12
C ASP A 85 3.57 -9.12 2.26
N ALA A 86 3.96 -7.92 1.82
CA ALA A 86 5.32 -7.38 1.85
C ALA A 86 6.38 -8.28 1.19
N ASN A 87 5.99 -8.96 0.11
CA ASN A 87 6.88 -9.82 -0.67
C ASN A 87 7.02 -9.31 -2.12
N PRO A 88 7.64 -8.13 -2.32
CA PRO A 88 7.80 -7.56 -3.65
C PRO A 88 8.68 -8.44 -4.55
N ASN A 89 8.20 -8.66 -5.77
CA ASN A 89 8.95 -9.41 -6.79
C ASN A 89 8.51 -9.06 -8.22
N ASP A 90 9.42 -9.25 -9.19
CA ASP A 90 9.15 -9.02 -10.60
C ASP A 90 10.08 -9.92 -11.44
N ASP A 91 9.60 -10.39 -12.59
CA ASP A 91 10.39 -11.16 -13.55
C ASP A 91 11.37 -10.27 -14.34
N THR A 92 11.11 -8.99 -14.43
CA THR A 92 11.99 -8.04 -15.07
C THR A 92 13.09 -7.59 -14.12
N ARG A 93 14.33 -7.81 -14.50
CA ARG A 93 15.52 -7.53 -13.70
C ARG A 93 15.75 -6.03 -13.51
N LEU A 94 16.36 -5.67 -12.40
CA LEU A 94 16.92 -4.34 -12.21
C LEU A 94 18.18 -4.18 -13.09
N PRO A 95 18.33 -3.07 -13.82
CA PRO A 95 19.54 -2.80 -14.58
C PRO A 95 20.75 -2.66 -13.66
N GLY A 96 21.94 -2.90 -14.20
CA GLY A 96 23.17 -2.57 -13.51
C GLY A 96 23.30 -1.07 -13.29
N THR A 97 23.97 -0.69 -12.20
CA THR A 97 24.30 0.70 -11.86
C THR A 97 25.81 0.86 -11.68
N GLY A 98 26.34 2.07 -11.62
CA GLY A 98 27.77 2.34 -11.58
C GLY A 98 28.57 1.52 -10.56
N ASN A 99 28.00 1.23 -9.39
CA ASN A 99 28.62 0.41 -8.35
C ASN A 99 28.26 -1.09 -8.46
N GLN A 100 27.30 -1.45 -9.30
CA GLN A 100 26.85 -2.83 -9.53
C GLN A 100 26.61 -3.03 -11.03
N VAL A 101 27.64 -3.48 -11.71
CA VAL A 101 27.69 -3.59 -13.16
C VAL A 101 26.65 -4.62 -13.70
N PHE A 102 26.33 -5.65 -12.91
CA PHE A 102 25.42 -6.71 -13.35
C PHE A 102 23.96 -6.41 -12.97
N SER A 103 23.05 -6.80 -13.86
CA SER A 103 21.61 -6.78 -13.58
C SER A 103 21.26 -7.73 -12.42
N ARG A 104 20.26 -7.36 -11.62
CA ARG A 104 19.82 -8.14 -10.45
C ARG A 104 18.34 -8.49 -10.58
N ASP A 105 17.96 -9.62 -9.97
CA ASP A 105 16.54 -9.96 -9.86
C ASP A 105 15.84 -8.99 -8.92
N TYR A 106 14.63 -8.58 -9.29
CA TYR A 106 13.77 -7.79 -8.41
C TYR A 106 13.01 -8.73 -7.47
N SER A 107 13.71 -9.23 -6.45
CA SER A 107 13.14 -10.13 -5.44
C SER A 107 13.96 -10.05 -4.16
N GLY A 108 13.41 -10.53 -3.04
CA GLY A 108 14.10 -10.59 -1.75
C GLY A 108 14.66 -9.23 -1.31
N LYS A 109 15.91 -9.22 -0.81
CA LYS A 109 16.54 -8.00 -0.24
C LYS A 109 16.56 -6.79 -1.18
N PRO A 110 16.92 -6.90 -2.48
CA PRO A 110 16.90 -5.76 -3.40
C PRO A 110 15.50 -5.14 -3.56
N ALA A 111 14.47 -5.95 -3.70
CA ALA A 111 13.11 -5.48 -3.88
C ALA A 111 12.55 -4.86 -2.58
N VAL A 112 12.85 -5.46 -1.42
CA VAL A 112 12.51 -4.91 -0.10
C VAL A 112 13.19 -3.57 0.13
N ALA A 113 14.47 -3.43 -0.25
CA ALA A 113 15.21 -2.17 -0.10
C ALA A 113 14.62 -1.05 -0.98
N ASP A 114 14.28 -1.35 -2.24
CA ASP A 114 13.60 -0.41 -3.14
C ASP A 114 12.26 0.08 -2.55
N ALA A 115 11.43 -0.84 -2.06
CA ALA A 115 10.17 -0.48 -1.42
C ALA A 115 10.37 0.34 -0.13
N ALA A 116 11.41 0.03 0.65
CA ALA A 116 11.73 0.75 1.89
C ALA A 116 12.20 2.20 1.62
N GLU A 117 12.95 2.40 0.55
CA GLU A 117 13.36 3.74 0.10
C GLU A 117 12.13 4.60 -0.25
N GLU A 118 11.19 4.07 -1.03
CA GLU A 118 9.99 4.79 -1.41
C GLU A 118 9.04 5.04 -0.22
N ALA A 119 8.90 4.08 0.69
CA ALA A 119 8.17 4.29 1.94
C ALA A 119 8.80 5.38 2.81
N THR A 120 10.13 5.51 2.77
CA THR A 120 10.85 6.59 3.45
C THR A 120 10.59 7.94 2.79
N MET A 121 10.53 8.00 1.46
CA MET A 121 10.17 9.22 0.73
C MET A 121 8.74 9.67 1.05
N LEU A 122 7.78 8.74 1.09
CA LEU A 122 6.40 9.02 1.53
C LEU A 122 6.34 9.66 2.91
N ARG A 123 7.11 9.13 3.89
CA ARG A 123 7.20 9.73 5.24
C ARG A 123 7.76 11.15 5.21
N ARG A 124 8.82 11.39 4.43
CA ARG A 124 9.43 12.73 4.26
C ARG A 124 8.44 13.73 3.65
N HIS A 125 7.54 13.27 2.78
CA HIS A 125 6.49 14.09 2.17
C HIS A 125 5.23 14.23 3.07
N GLY A 126 5.27 13.76 4.32
CA GLY A 126 4.15 13.87 5.25
C GLY A 126 3.03 12.85 5.03
N ASN A 127 3.27 11.82 4.24
CA ASN A 127 2.28 10.77 3.94
C ASN A 127 2.77 9.39 4.42
N PRO A 128 2.98 9.17 5.73
CA PRO A 128 3.52 7.90 6.23
C PRO A 128 2.57 6.74 5.89
N PRO A 129 3.07 5.70 5.17
CA PRO A 129 2.24 4.54 4.83
C PRO A 129 2.03 3.66 6.07
N LEU A 130 0.78 3.30 6.34
CA LEU A 130 0.41 2.31 7.34
C LEU A 130 0.18 0.96 6.64
N CYS A 131 1.03 -0.02 6.95
CA CYS A 131 0.94 -1.36 6.41
C CYS A 131 -0.09 -2.20 7.17
N LEU A 132 -1.09 -2.67 6.47
CA LEU A 132 -2.02 -3.71 6.91
C LEU A 132 -1.51 -5.05 6.38
N PHE A 133 -0.67 -5.70 7.18
CA PHE A 133 0.07 -6.89 6.78
C PHE A 133 -0.79 -8.14 6.81
N SER A 134 -0.89 -8.81 5.66
CA SER A 134 -1.64 -10.07 5.46
C SER A 134 -0.76 -11.23 4.98
N GLY A 135 0.56 -11.08 5.06
CA GLY A 135 1.53 -12.08 4.63
C GLY A 135 1.80 -13.17 5.66
N ARG A 136 2.74 -14.04 5.31
CA ARG A 136 3.21 -15.14 6.19
C ARG A 136 4.11 -14.59 7.30
N GLU A 137 4.29 -15.35 8.38
CA GLU A 137 5.18 -14.98 9.49
C GLU A 137 6.61 -14.67 9.01
N GLY A 138 7.12 -15.46 8.07
CA GLY A 138 8.46 -15.28 7.50
C GLY A 138 8.65 -13.94 6.78
N ASP A 139 7.59 -13.34 6.26
CA ASP A 139 7.62 -12.09 5.50
C ASP A 139 7.45 -10.84 6.41
N LEU A 140 7.16 -11.04 7.70
CA LEU A 140 6.97 -9.93 8.64
C LEU A 140 8.23 -9.08 8.80
N SER A 141 9.41 -9.67 8.69
CA SER A 141 10.69 -8.94 8.72
C SER A 141 10.82 -7.98 7.53
N SER A 142 10.37 -8.40 6.34
CA SER A 142 10.31 -7.55 5.15
C SER A 142 9.33 -6.39 5.34
N ALA A 143 8.13 -6.67 5.87
CA ALA A 143 7.16 -5.64 6.19
C ALA A 143 7.73 -4.58 7.15
N ARG A 144 8.43 -5.01 8.21
CA ARG A 144 9.09 -4.10 9.15
C ARG A 144 10.24 -3.31 8.53
N THR A 145 10.97 -3.90 7.58
CA THR A 145 12.03 -3.20 6.86
C THR A 145 11.43 -2.09 5.99
N ILE A 146 10.33 -2.35 5.29
CA ILE A 146 9.67 -1.38 4.41
C ILE A 146 8.94 -0.30 5.21
N TYR A 147 8.09 -0.71 6.16
CA TYR A 147 7.13 0.18 6.82
C TYR A 147 7.51 0.58 8.25
N GLY A 148 8.63 0.06 8.79
CA GLY A 148 9.10 0.40 10.13
C GLY A 148 8.13 -0.05 11.22
N ARG A 149 7.73 0.88 12.08
CA ARG A 149 6.76 0.65 13.17
C ARG A 149 5.31 0.67 12.70
N ASP A 150 5.06 1.21 11.51
CA ASP A 150 3.71 1.35 10.95
C ASP A 150 3.26 0.05 10.26
N VAL A 151 3.42 -1.08 10.95
CA VAL A 151 2.96 -2.41 10.49
C VAL A 151 1.95 -2.95 11.48
N VAL A 152 0.76 -3.23 10.99
CA VAL A 152 -0.30 -3.89 11.73
C VAL A 152 -0.56 -5.25 11.13
N ARG A 153 -0.33 -6.29 11.90
CA ARG A 153 -0.64 -7.66 11.48
C ARG A 153 -2.13 -7.90 11.59
N LEU A 154 -2.69 -8.46 10.54
CA LEU A 154 -4.10 -8.82 10.46
C LEU A 154 -4.25 -10.33 10.69
N PRO A 155 -4.62 -10.79 11.90
CA PRO A 155 -4.65 -12.23 12.22
C PRO A 155 -5.78 -12.97 11.50
N SER A 156 -6.89 -12.30 11.22
CA SER A 156 -8.01 -12.86 10.45
C SER A 156 -8.95 -11.75 9.96
N VAL A 157 -9.81 -12.10 9.00
CA VAL A 157 -10.84 -11.19 8.47
C VAL A 157 -11.81 -10.72 9.54
N GLY A 158 -12.14 -11.57 10.53
CA GLY A 158 -13.07 -11.23 11.59
C GLY A 158 -12.59 -10.12 12.54
N TRP A 159 -11.28 -10.03 12.76
CA TRP A 159 -10.67 -8.96 13.59
C TRP A 159 -10.30 -7.72 12.80
N PHE A 160 -10.37 -7.79 11.49
CA PHE A 160 -9.95 -6.72 10.58
C PHE A 160 -10.66 -5.40 10.86
N ALA A 161 -11.99 -5.40 10.86
CA ALA A 161 -12.79 -4.17 11.04
C ALA A 161 -12.52 -3.49 12.38
N GLN A 162 -12.43 -4.27 13.46
CA GLN A 162 -12.17 -3.74 14.81
C GLN A 162 -10.75 -3.19 14.94
N THR A 163 -9.76 -3.90 14.42
CA THR A 163 -8.35 -3.49 14.49
C THR A 163 -8.12 -2.23 13.68
N VAL A 164 -8.59 -2.21 12.44
CA VAL A 164 -8.43 -1.06 11.54
C VAL A 164 -9.24 0.14 12.04
N GLY A 165 -10.45 -0.07 12.55
CA GLY A 165 -11.27 0.99 13.14
C GLY A 165 -10.55 1.73 14.28
N LYS A 166 -9.95 1.00 15.22
CA LYS A 166 -9.15 1.60 16.31
C LYS A 166 -7.95 2.40 15.81
N ILE A 167 -7.26 1.89 14.78
CA ILE A 167 -6.09 2.55 14.21
C ILE A 167 -6.49 3.84 13.50
N ILE A 168 -7.54 3.81 12.68
CA ILE A 168 -8.05 4.99 12.00
C ILE A 168 -8.48 6.03 13.01
N GLN A 169 -9.24 5.64 14.03
CA GLN A 169 -9.66 6.54 15.10
C GLN A 169 -8.46 7.20 15.81
N GLY A 170 -7.44 6.42 16.16
CA GLY A 170 -6.23 6.97 16.78
C GLY A 170 -5.46 7.92 15.86
N ARG A 171 -5.42 7.65 14.57
CA ARG A 171 -4.77 8.54 13.59
C ARG A 171 -5.57 9.82 13.35
N LEU A 172 -6.89 9.76 13.30
CA LEU A 172 -7.74 10.96 13.19
C LEU A 172 -7.59 11.85 14.40
N GLN A 173 -7.61 11.30 15.62
CA GLN A 173 -7.38 12.07 16.85
C GLN A 173 -6.01 12.75 16.88
N ALA A 174 -4.97 12.10 16.37
CA ALA A 174 -3.62 12.68 16.27
C ALA A 174 -3.50 13.78 15.21
N LEU A 175 -4.44 13.87 14.27
CA LEU A 175 -4.49 14.93 13.25
C LEU A 175 -5.28 16.17 13.75
N GLU A 176 -6.13 16.00 14.78
CA GLU A 176 -6.93 17.08 15.38
C GLU A 176 -6.20 17.79 16.55
N SER A 177 -5.09 17.20 17.03
CA SER A 177 -4.26 17.73 18.11
C SER A 177 -3.07 18.52 17.59
#